data_6981a83a3fb48c80fad47f6a37e5405f
#
_entry.id   6981a83a3fb48c80fad47f6a37e5405f
#
_cell.length_a   1.000
_cell.length_b   1.000
_cell.length_c   1.000
_cell.angle_alpha   90.00
_cell.angle_beta   90.00
_cell.angle_gamma   90.00
#
_symmetry.space_group_name_H-M   'P 1'
#
loop_
_entity.id
_entity.type
_entity.pdbx_description
1 polymer ?
#
loop_
_entity_poly.entity_id
_entity_poly.type
_entity_poly.pdbx_seq_one_letter_code
_entity_poly.pdbx_strand_id
1 'polypeptide(L)'
;MPLPGTRAAPIFDDRDHRTLVSFFDNLDDLFARHSITDDEDKKQYVLRYFPLRESDMCETLDEFDAPTPYSDFVAAIIALYPGITRSDMTLSTLHELIESRRAAPIQSCEELAAFYREFLACSSALCKNGRLATFERTPLFVKALREDLATRIRFRLEILQPNRTPDHVFDLETVYQAALFILRGS
;
A
#
# COMPACT_ATOMS: atom_id res chain seq x y z
N MET A 1 -2.37 -12.97 -25.20
CA MET A 1 -1.35 -12.55 -24.19
C MET A 1 -0.29 -11.68 -24.85
N PRO A 2 0.09 -10.51 -24.28
CA PRO A 2 1.13 -9.64 -24.83
C PRO A 2 2.50 -10.34 -24.86
N LEU A 3 3.40 -9.87 -25.71
CA LEU A 3 4.77 -10.41 -25.73
C LEU A 3 5.56 -9.84 -24.53
N PRO A 4 6.43 -10.63 -23.87
CA PRO A 4 7.33 -10.14 -22.82
C PRO A 4 8.12 -8.91 -23.28
N GLY A 5 8.32 -7.94 -22.39
CA GLY A 5 9.04 -6.70 -22.69
C GLY A 5 8.23 -5.64 -23.45
N THR A 6 6.98 -5.89 -23.82
CA THR A 6 6.10 -4.86 -24.37
C THR A 6 5.45 -4.03 -23.27
N ARG A 7 5.01 -2.79 -23.60
CA ARG A 7 4.35 -1.89 -22.64
C ARG A 7 3.09 -2.49 -22.00
N ALA A 8 2.44 -3.44 -22.65
CA ALA A 8 1.23 -4.11 -22.18
C ALA A 8 1.51 -5.39 -21.37
N ALA A 9 2.77 -5.82 -21.30
CA ALA A 9 3.17 -7.00 -20.55
C ALA A 9 3.25 -6.68 -19.05
N PRO A 10 2.91 -7.63 -18.16
CA PRO A 10 3.16 -7.47 -16.74
C PRO A 10 4.67 -7.40 -16.49
N ILE A 11 5.08 -6.56 -15.55
CA ILE A 11 6.49 -6.35 -15.21
C ILE A 11 6.68 -6.68 -13.74
N PHE A 12 7.61 -7.58 -13.47
CA PHE A 12 8.18 -7.78 -12.15
C PHE A 12 9.58 -7.17 -12.13
N ASP A 13 9.85 -6.29 -11.17
CA ASP A 13 11.17 -5.72 -10.94
C ASP A 13 11.85 -6.50 -9.80
N ASP A 14 12.89 -7.26 -10.14
CA ASP A 14 13.67 -8.06 -9.19
C ASP A 14 14.44 -7.20 -8.16
N ARG A 15 14.54 -5.89 -8.38
CA ARG A 15 15.13 -4.92 -7.45
C ARG A 15 14.10 -4.31 -6.49
N ASP A 16 12.83 -4.30 -6.90
CA ASP A 16 11.72 -3.87 -6.04
C ASP A 16 10.66 -4.96 -5.97
N HIS A 17 10.88 -5.88 -5.05
CA HIS A 17 10.00 -7.03 -4.85
C HIS A 17 8.54 -6.64 -4.54
N ARG A 18 8.27 -5.40 -4.13
CA ARG A 18 6.89 -4.89 -3.92
C ARG A 18 6.06 -4.90 -5.19
N THR A 19 6.72 -4.95 -6.36
CA THR A 19 6.04 -5.08 -7.66
C THR A 19 5.42 -6.44 -7.89
N LEU A 20 5.78 -7.48 -7.09
CA LEU A 20 5.33 -8.87 -7.28
C LEU A 20 3.80 -9.01 -7.19
N VAL A 21 3.17 -8.34 -6.22
CA VAL A 21 1.70 -8.39 -6.08
C VAL A 21 1.02 -7.76 -7.29
N SER A 22 1.48 -6.58 -7.71
CA SER A 22 0.95 -5.91 -8.91
C SER A 22 1.19 -6.72 -10.18
N PHE A 23 2.31 -7.46 -10.25
CA PHE A 23 2.60 -8.36 -11.34
C PHE A 23 1.55 -9.47 -11.44
N PHE A 24 1.22 -10.15 -10.34
CA PHE A 24 0.18 -11.19 -10.33
C PHE A 24 -1.21 -10.62 -10.59
N ASP A 25 -1.58 -9.46 -10.03
CA ASP A 25 -2.84 -8.81 -10.32
C ASP A 25 -3.00 -8.50 -11.84
N ASN A 26 -1.93 -7.98 -12.47
CA ASN A 26 -1.92 -7.72 -13.91
C ASN A 26 -2.01 -9.01 -14.74
N LEU A 27 -1.38 -10.10 -14.28
CA LEU A 27 -1.50 -11.42 -14.93
C LEU A 27 -2.93 -11.94 -14.84
N ASP A 28 -3.56 -11.89 -13.69
CA ASP A 28 -4.93 -12.35 -13.48
C ASP A 28 -5.91 -11.57 -14.37
N ASP A 29 -5.75 -10.25 -14.50
CA ASP A 29 -6.50 -9.42 -15.43
C ASP A 29 -6.30 -9.85 -16.89
N LEU A 30 -5.06 -10.19 -17.28
CA LEU A 30 -4.76 -10.67 -18.62
C LEU A 30 -5.35 -12.06 -18.87
N PHE A 31 -5.29 -12.98 -17.90
CA PHE A 31 -5.91 -14.29 -18.00
C PHE A 31 -7.42 -14.19 -18.22
N ALA A 32 -8.07 -13.30 -17.44
CA ALA A 32 -9.51 -13.04 -17.61
C ALA A 32 -9.83 -12.50 -19.01
N ARG A 33 -9.07 -11.51 -19.51
CA ARG A 33 -9.27 -10.92 -20.85
C ARG A 33 -9.05 -11.89 -21.99
N HIS A 34 -8.12 -12.84 -21.82
CA HIS A 34 -7.76 -13.82 -22.86
C HIS A 34 -8.39 -15.19 -22.65
N SER A 35 -9.31 -15.32 -21.67
CA SER A 35 -10.02 -16.56 -21.33
C SER A 35 -9.07 -17.74 -21.04
N ILE A 36 -7.95 -17.48 -20.38
CA ILE A 36 -7.00 -18.50 -19.92
C ILE A 36 -7.49 -18.99 -18.57
N THR A 37 -8.01 -20.22 -18.53
CA THR A 37 -8.62 -20.83 -17.35
C THR A 37 -7.80 -21.98 -16.80
N ASP A 38 -6.98 -22.62 -17.62
CA ASP A 38 -6.14 -23.74 -17.24
C ASP A 38 -5.00 -23.30 -16.33
N ASP A 39 -4.82 -23.99 -15.20
CA ASP A 39 -3.84 -23.62 -14.19
C ASP A 39 -2.40 -23.86 -14.63
N GLU A 40 -2.17 -24.89 -15.45
CA GLU A 40 -0.84 -25.17 -16.02
C GLU A 40 -0.43 -24.10 -17.02
N ASP A 41 -1.36 -23.68 -17.88
CA ASP A 41 -1.12 -22.56 -18.81
C ASP A 41 -0.78 -21.28 -18.03
N LYS A 42 -1.50 -20.98 -16.94
CA LYS A 42 -1.23 -19.80 -16.10
C LYS A 42 0.17 -19.86 -15.49
N LYS A 43 0.59 -21.00 -14.93
CA LYS A 43 1.94 -21.19 -14.38
C LYS A 43 3.02 -20.96 -15.45
N GLN A 44 2.83 -21.49 -16.64
CA GLN A 44 3.75 -21.28 -17.77
C GLN A 44 3.86 -19.80 -18.16
N TYR A 45 2.76 -19.04 -18.10
CA TYR A 45 2.81 -17.61 -18.36
C TYR A 45 3.55 -16.84 -17.26
N VAL A 46 3.48 -17.25 -15.98
CA VAL A 46 4.31 -16.64 -14.91
C VAL A 46 5.78 -16.76 -15.27
N LEU A 47 6.26 -17.98 -15.61
CA LEU A 47 7.65 -18.20 -16.00
C LEU A 47 8.07 -17.35 -17.20
N ARG A 48 7.17 -17.22 -18.19
CA ARG A 48 7.44 -16.46 -19.41
C ARG A 48 7.67 -14.97 -19.17
N TYR A 49 7.02 -14.38 -18.14
CA TYR A 49 7.12 -12.96 -17.84
C TYR A 49 8.10 -12.64 -16.73
N PHE A 50 8.55 -13.63 -15.99
CA PHE A 50 9.60 -13.45 -14.97
C PHE A 50 10.97 -13.25 -15.62
N PRO A 51 11.89 -12.53 -14.93
CA PRO A 51 13.31 -12.61 -15.25
C PRO A 51 13.81 -14.05 -15.15
N LEU A 52 14.84 -14.39 -15.91
CA LEU A 52 15.34 -15.78 -16.05
C LEU A 52 15.63 -16.45 -14.71
N ARG A 53 16.28 -15.72 -13.79
CA ARG A 53 16.66 -16.25 -12.48
C ARG A 53 15.44 -16.64 -11.62
N GLU A 54 14.43 -15.80 -11.63
CA GLU A 54 13.16 -16.03 -10.91
C GLU A 54 12.36 -17.14 -11.55
N SER A 55 12.38 -17.23 -12.88
CA SER A 55 11.77 -18.32 -13.63
C SER A 55 12.40 -19.67 -13.26
N ASP A 56 13.74 -19.77 -13.28
CA ASP A 56 14.47 -20.99 -12.92
C ASP A 56 14.15 -21.42 -11.48
N MET A 57 14.04 -20.47 -10.56
CA MET A 57 13.67 -20.73 -9.17
C MET A 57 12.22 -21.25 -9.06
N CYS A 58 11.29 -20.64 -9.77
CA CYS A 58 9.88 -21.05 -9.74
C CYS A 58 9.65 -22.45 -10.28
N GLU A 59 10.44 -22.89 -11.28
CA GLU A 59 10.39 -24.26 -11.80
C GLU A 59 10.82 -25.33 -10.77
N THR A 60 11.53 -24.95 -9.72
CA THR A 60 11.95 -25.87 -8.65
C THR A 60 10.94 -26.03 -7.51
N LEU A 61 9.85 -25.29 -7.55
CA LEU A 61 8.80 -25.37 -6.52
C LEU A 61 7.92 -26.61 -6.75
N ASP A 62 7.61 -27.33 -5.67
CA ASP A 62 6.69 -28.47 -5.74
C ASP A 62 5.31 -28.06 -6.28
N GLU A 63 4.88 -26.83 -5.99
CA GLU A 63 3.62 -26.24 -6.44
C GLU A 63 3.59 -25.93 -7.95
N PHE A 64 4.74 -25.93 -8.63
CA PHE A 64 4.79 -25.79 -10.08
C PHE A 64 4.25 -27.03 -10.78
N ASP A 65 4.48 -28.22 -10.20
CA ASP A 65 4.05 -29.48 -10.76
C ASP A 65 2.51 -29.66 -10.69
N ALA A 66 1.96 -30.29 -11.71
CA ALA A 66 0.55 -30.70 -11.71
C ALA A 66 0.31 -31.78 -10.65
N PRO A 67 -0.84 -31.83 -9.96
CA PRO A 67 -2.08 -31.09 -10.21
C PRO A 67 -2.30 -29.87 -9.28
N THR A 68 -1.24 -29.24 -8.77
CA THR A 68 -1.37 -28.13 -7.83
C THR A 68 -2.05 -26.91 -8.46
N PRO A 69 -3.05 -26.28 -7.80
CA PRO A 69 -3.71 -25.10 -8.32
C PRO A 69 -2.76 -23.91 -8.53
N TYR A 70 -3.05 -23.07 -9.52
CA TYR A 70 -2.31 -21.83 -9.78
C TYR A 70 -2.24 -20.91 -8.55
N SER A 71 -3.33 -20.85 -7.76
CA SER A 71 -3.37 -20.06 -6.51
C SER A 71 -2.30 -20.48 -5.49
N ASP A 72 -2.05 -21.77 -5.37
CA ASP A 72 -1.09 -22.33 -4.41
C ASP A 72 0.35 -22.05 -4.89
N PHE A 73 0.58 -22.17 -6.20
CA PHE A 73 1.84 -21.79 -6.83
C PHE A 73 2.16 -20.29 -6.62
N VAL A 74 1.18 -19.40 -6.83
CA VAL A 74 1.34 -17.97 -6.54
C VAL A 74 1.64 -17.73 -5.06
N ALA A 75 0.94 -18.43 -4.15
CA ALA A 75 1.18 -18.30 -2.72
C ALA A 75 2.59 -18.77 -2.32
N ALA A 76 3.08 -19.86 -2.91
CA ALA A 76 4.44 -20.36 -2.70
C ALA A 76 5.50 -19.35 -3.17
N ILE A 77 5.32 -18.76 -4.36
CA ILE A 77 6.21 -17.71 -4.86
C ILE A 77 6.22 -16.51 -3.92
N ILE A 78 5.05 -16.02 -3.51
CA ILE A 78 4.95 -14.88 -2.59
C ILE A 78 5.65 -15.18 -1.25
N ALA A 79 5.56 -16.41 -0.75
CA ALA A 79 6.20 -16.82 0.50
C ALA A 79 7.74 -16.77 0.45
N LEU A 80 8.35 -16.88 -0.74
CA LEU A 80 9.81 -16.75 -0.92
C LEU A 80 10.31 -15.31 -0.77
N TYR A 81 9.41 -14.33 -0.80
CA TYR A 81 9.74 -12.92 -0.64
C TYR A 81 9.13 -12.40 0.67
N PRO A 82 9.75 -12.68 1.83
CA PRO A 82 9.23 -12.21 3.11
C PRO A 82 9.18 -10.69 3.09
N GLY A 83 8.02 -10.16 3.36
CA GLY A 83 7.76 -8.73 3.28
C GLY A 83 6.85 -8.30 2.13
N ILE A 84 6.40 -9.19 1.24
CA ILE A 84 5.63 -8.85 0.04
C ILE A 84 4.15 -9.26 0.07
N THR A 85 3.63 -9.68 1.18
CA THR A 85 2.18 -9.91 1.20
C THR A 85 1.43 -8.61 0.91
N ARG A 86 0.25 -8.69 0.23
CA ARG A 86 -0.75 -7.59 0.17
C ARG A 86 -1.04 -6.96 1.54
N SER A 87 -0.39 -7.47 2.57
CA SER A 87 -0.52 -7.19 4.00
C SER A 87 0.70 -6.54 4.63
N ASP A 88 1.73 -6.12 3.88
CA ASP A 88 2.97 -5.56 4.46
C ASP A 88 2.86 -4.12 4.97
N MET A 89 1.69 -3.58 4.92
CA MET A 89 1.35 -2.46 5.78
C MET A 89 1.19 -3.01 7.21
N THR A 90 2.30 -3.08 7.93
CA THR A 90 2.31 -3.45 9.35
C THR A 90 2.15 -2.21 10.22
N LEU A 91 1.77 -2.39 11.49
CA LEU A 91 1.80 -1.28 12.46
C LEU A 91 3.20 -0.68 12.58
N SER A 92 4.26 -1.50 12.45
CA SER A 92 5.65 -1.01 12.42
C SER A 92 5.90 -0.08 11.25
N THR A 93 5.47 -0.46 10.03
CA THR A 93 5.60 0.38 8.83
C THR A 93 4.86 1.72 8.99
N LEU A 94 3.66 1.70 9.59
CA LEU A 94 2.91 2.92 9.89
C LEU A 94 3.64 3.78 10.93
N HIS A 95 4.21 3.18 11.98
CA HIS A 95 4.98 3.90 12.99
C HIS A 95 6.27 4.47 12.41
N GLU A 96 6.99 3.75 11.57
CA GLU A 96 8.19 4.24 10.88
C GLU A 96 7.86 5.45 9.99
N LEU A 97 6.75 5.40 9.25
CA LEU A 97 6.25 6.52 8.45
C LEU A 97 5.97 7.75 9.33
N ILE A 98 5.32 7.57 10.49
CA ILE A 98 5.02 8.64 11.44
C ILE A 98 6.32 9.25 11.99
N GLU A 99 7.25 8.43 12.46
CA GLU A 99 8.49 8.93 13.06
C GLU A 99 9.41 9.59 12.02
N SER A 100 9.45 9.09 10.78
CA SER A 100 10.19 9.75 9.69
C SER A 100 9.66 11.16 9.40
N ARG A 101 8.34 11.36 9.47
CA ARG A 101 7.70 12.67 9.26
C ARG A 101 7.86 13.61 10.46
N ARG A 102 7.92 13.08 11.68
CA ARG A 102 8.30 13.90 12.84
C ARG A 102 9.73 14.44 12.74
N ALA A 103 10.65 13.63 12.22
CA ALA A 103 12.04 14.03 12.03
C ALA A 103 12.22 15.04 10.89
N ALA A 104 11.40 14.96 9.83
CA ALA A 104 11.40 15.87 8.69
C ALA A 104 10.08 16.67 8.63
N PRO A 105 10.03 17.87 9.22
CA PRO A 105 8.80 18.64 9.36
C PRO A 105 8.18 19.02 8.00
N ILE A 106 6.86 18.89 7.91
CA ILE A 106 6.08 19.31 6.74
C ILE A 106 6.00 20.84 6.70
N GLN A 107 6.44 21.43 5.60
CA GLN A 107 6.49 22.88 5.39
C GLN A 107 5.64 23.34 4.21
N SER A 108 5.23 22.44 3.31
CA SER A 108 4.45 22.78 2.13
C SER A 108 3.17 21.95 2.01
N CYS A 109 2.23 22.43 1.19
CA CYS A 109 1.02 21.68 0.85
C CYS A 109 1.33 20.40 0.07
N GLU A 110 2.38 20.41 -0.78
CA GLU A 110 2.81 19.26 -1.56
C GLU A 110 3.35 18.15 -0.66
N GLU A 111 4.19 18.51 0.33
CA GLU A 111 4.72 17.56 1.32
C GLU A 111 3.60 16.95 2.18
N LEU A 112 2.64 17.79 2.61
CA LEU A 112 1.47 17.31 3.34
C LEU A 112 0.63 16.35 2.50
N ALA A 113 0.40 16.68 1.23
CA ALA A 113 -0.37 15.83 0.34
C ALA A 113 0.32 14.50 0.01
N ALA A 114 1.66 14.51 -0.13
CA ALA A 114 2.44 13.29 -0.29
C ALA A 114 2.33 12.39 0.94
N PHE A 115 2.57 12.94 2.13
CA PHE A 115 2.42 12.22 3.39
C PHE A 115 0.99 11.69 3.59
N TYR A 116 -0.03 12.50 3.31
CA TYR A 116 -1.43 12.08 3.44
C TYR A 116 -1.75 10.86 2.58
N ARG A 117 -1.26 10.81 1.32
CA ARG A 117 -1.45 9.64 0.43
C ARG A 117 -0.79 8.39 0.98
N GLU A 118 0.47 8.49 1.43
CA GLU A 118 1.21 7.37 2.02
C GLU A 118 0.52 6.86 3.29
N PHE A 119 0.15 7.79 4.18
CA PHE A 119 -0.55 7.48 5.42
C PHE A 119 -1.93 6.85 5.16
N LEU A 120 -2.68 7.39 4.21
CA LEU A 120 -4.00 6.88 3.84
C LEU A 120 -3.92 5.45 3.31
N ALA A 121 -2.95 5.17 2.42
CA ALA A 121 -2.73 3.84 1.86
C ALA A 121 -2.40 2.83 2.97
N CYS A 122 -1.42 3.16 3.84
CA CYS A 122 -1.00 2.30 4.94
C CYS A 122 -2.12 2.08 5.96
N SER A 123 -2.72 3.15 6.48
CA SER A 123 -3.75 3.06 7.52
C SER A 123 -5.03 2.39 7.03
N SER A 124 -5.42 2.59 5.75
CA SER A 124 -6.59 1.94 5.17
C SER A 124 -6.41 0.44 5.01
N ALA A 125 -5.21 0.00 4.60
CA ALA A 125 -4.88 -1.42 4.53
C ALA A 125 -4.94 -2.08 5.92
N LEU A 126 -4.37 -1.42 6.95
CA LEU A 126 -4.42 -1.90 8.33
C LEU A 126 -5.85 -1.98 8.87
N CYS A 127 -6.70 -0.99 8.56
CA CYS A 127 -8.12 -1.02 8.95
C CYS A 127 -8.87 -2.17 8.28
N LYS A 128 -8.68 -2.38 6.97
CA LYS A 128 -9.29 -3.49 6.22
C LYS A 128 -8.89 -4.86 6.80
N ASN A 129 -7.66 -4.98 7.28
CA ASN A 129 -7.13 -6.20 7.87
C ASN A 129 -7.44 -6.33 9.38
N GLY A 130 -8.23 -5.42 9.96
CA GLY A 130 -8.59 -5.44 11.38
C GLY A 130 -7.44 -5.19 12.36
N ARG A 131 -6.30 -4.67 11.87
CA ARG A 131 -5.10 -4.39 12.68
C ARG A 131 -5.04 -2.97 13.23
N LEU A 132 -5.92 -2.08 12.76
CA LEU A 132 -6.05 -0.70 13.21
C LEU A 132 -7.54 -0.34 13.24
N ALA A 133 -7.99 0.29 14.32
CA ALA A 133 -9.34 0.81 14.36
C ALA A 133 -9.45 2.14 13.62
N THR A 134 -10.58 2.38 12.96
CA THR A 134 -10.76 3.61 12.14
C THR A 134 -10.59 4.89 12.95
N PHE A 135 -11.00 4.90 14.22
CA PHE A 135 -10.87 6.07 15.10
C PHE A 135 -9.42 6.36 15.52
N GLU A 136 -8.50 5.38 15.42
CA GLU A 136 -7.08 5.55 15.74
C GLU A 136 -6.30 6.28 14.63
N ARG A 137 -6.85 6.33 13.41
CA ARG A 137 -6.15 6.92 12.25
C ARG A 137 -5.86 8.40 12.48
N THR A 138 -6.83 9.17 12.93
CA THR A 138 -6.69 10.62 13.09
C THR A 138 -5.67 10.99 14.17
N PRO A 139 -5.69 10.42 15.38
CA PRO A 139 -4.63 10.63 16.37
C PRO A 139 -3.23 10.29 15.86
N LEU A 140 -3.08 9.19 15.11
CA LEU A 140 -1.80 8.77 14.54
C LEU A 140 -1.31 9.73 13.45
N PHE A 141 -2.22 10.24 12.60
CA PHE A 141 -1.87 11.25 11.60
C PHE A 141 -1.40 12.56 12.26
N VAL A 142 -2.12 13.04 13.28
CA VAL A 142 -1.74 14.25 14.02
C VAL A 142 -0.40 14.06 14.74
N LYS A 143 -0.13 12.86 15.27
CA LYS A 143 1.16 12.52 15.92
C LYS A 143 2.36 12.69 14.99
N ALA A 144 2.19 12.49 13.68
CA ALA A 144 3.24 12.67 12.68
C ALA A 144 3.57 14.15 12.41
N LEU A 145 2.68 15.07 12.76
CA LEU A 145 2.87 16.50 12.54
C LEU A 145 3.67 17.12 13.69
N ARG A 146 4.39 18.20 13.39
CA ARG A 146 5.04 19.00 14.45
C ARG A 146 3.99 19.63 15.35
N GLU A 147 4.35 19.80 16.63
CA GLU A 147 3.46 20.32 17.68
C GLU A 147 2.88 21.70 17.36
N ASP A 148 3.65 22.58 16.72
CA ASP A 148 3.19 23.90 16.29
C ASP A 148 2.07 23.81 15.25
N LEU A 149 2.23 22.94 14.23
CA LEU A 149 1.21 22.71 13.21
C LEU A 149 0.00 21.99 13.80
N ALA A 150 0.21 20.97 14.62
CA ALA A 150 -0.86 20.23 15.29
C ALA A 150 -1.72 21.14 16.20
N THR A 151 -1.09 22.06 16.91
CA THR A 151 -1.78 23.05 17.77
C THR A 151 -2.62 24.03 16.93
N ARG A 152 -2.08 24.54 15.82
CA ARG A 152 -2.82 25.43 14.89
C ARG A 152 -4.00 24.71 14.26
N ILE A 153 -3.85 23.43 13.89
CA ILE A 153 -4.93 22.59 13.37
C ILE A 153 -6.03 22.44 14.42
N ARG A 154 -5.68 22.10 15.66
CA ARG A 154 -6.64 21.92 16.76
C ARG A 154 -7.43 23.20 17.00
N PHE A 155 -6.76 24.33 17.12
CA PHE A 155 -7.41 25.64 17.31
C PHE A 155 -8.38 25.97 16.17
N ARG A 156 -7.98 25.72 14.92
CA ARG A 156 -8.86 25.92 13.77
C ARG A 156 -10.10 25.03 13.79
N LEU A 157 -9.93 23.77 14.15
CA LEU A 157 -11.03 22.80 14.23
C LEU A 157 -12.03 23.18 15.36
N GLU A 158 -11.56 23.68 16.48
CA GLU A 158 -12.38 24.19 17.57
C GLU A 158 -13.24 25.39 17.12
N ILE A 159 -12.67 26.31 16.32
CA ILE A 159 -13.42 27.43 15.75
C ILE A 159 -14.48 26.95 14.75
N LEU A 160 -14.17 25.96 13.92
CA LEU A 160 -15.09 25.45 12.90
C LEU A 160 -16.24 24.63 13.49
N GLN A 161 -16.01 23.97 14.63
CA GLN A 161 -17.00 23.08 15.28
C GLN A 161 -17.06 23.36 16.79
N PRO A 162 -17.55 24.54 17.22
CA PRO A 162 -17.51 24.97 18.63
C PRO A 162 -18.40 24.14 19.55
N ASN A 163 -19.41 23.46 19.02
CA ASN A 163 -20.39 22.68 19.79
C ASN A 163 -20.03 21.18 19.89
N ARG A 164 -18.80 20.81 19.51
CA ARG A 164 -18.39 19.40 19.54
C ARG A 164 -17.99 18.98 20.95
N THR A 165 -18.39 17.77 21.33
CA THR A 165 -17.96 17.17 22.61
C THR A 165 -16.45 16.81 22.56
N PRO A 166 -15.69 17.02 23.65
CA PRO A 166 -14.24 16.76 23.69
C PRO A 166 -13.84 15.33 23.29
N ASP A 167 -14.72 14.35 23.56
CA ASP A 167 -14.45 12.93 23.31
C ASP A 167 -14.62 12.51 21.84
N HIS A 168 -15.09 13.41 20.99
CA HIS A 168 -15.34 13.08 19.60
C HIS A 168 -14.12 13.37 18.72
N VAL A 169 -13.43 12.34 18.23
CA VAL A 169 -12.29 12.44 17.33
C VAL A 169 -12.73 13.02 15.98
N PHE A 170 -12.01 14.00 15.45
CA PHE A 170 -12.25 14.52 14.10
C PHE A 170 -11.92 13.44 13.07
N ASP A 171 -12.69 13.39 11.96
CA ASP A 171 -12.33 12.52 10.87
C ASP A 171 -11.02 12.98 10.21
N LEU A 172 -10.32 12.03 9.59
CA LEU A 172 -9.00 12.23 9.03
C LEU A 172 -9.00 13.30 7.92
N GLU A 173 -10.04 13.32 7.08
CA GLU A 173 -10.16 14.28 5.99
C GLU A 173 -10.35 15.72 6.54
N THR A 174 -11.17 15.91 7.55
CA THR A 174 -11.36 17.22 8.19
C THR A 174 -10.06 17.78 8.76
N VAL A 175 -9.25 16.92 9.40
CA VAL A 175 -7.93 17.31 9.91
C VAL A 175 -6.96 17.65 8.76
N TYR A 176 -6.95 16.87 7.69
CA TYR A 176 -6.12 17.12 6.51
C TYR A 176 -6.48 18.46 5.84
N GLN A 177 -7.77 18.75 5.64
CA GLN A 177 -8.22 20.01 5.07
C GLN A 177 -7.86 21.22 5.95
N ALA A 178 -7.97 21.08 7.28
CA ALA A 178 -7.54 22.12 8.22
C ALA A 178 -6.02 22.38 8.11
N ALA A 179 -5.21 21.34 7.99
CA ALA A 179 -3.76 21.43 7.82
C ALA A 179 -3.40 22.11 6.48
N LEU A 180 -4.04 21.74 5.37
CA LEU A 180 -3.86 22.38 4.06
C LEU A 180 -4.16 23.89 4.12
N PHE A 181 -5.26 24.27 4.77
CA PHE A 181 -5.61 25.68 4.90
C PHE A 181 -4.53 26.47 5.64
N ILE A 182 -3.98 25.90 6.72
CA ILE A 182 -2.96 26.54 7.54
C ILE A 182 -1.67 26.75 6.74
N LEU A 183 -1.25 25.73 5.98
CA LEU A 183 -0.03 25.78 5.16
C LEU A 183 -0.14 26.71 3.93
N ARG A 184 -1.36 26.95 3.40
CA ARG A 184 -1.59 27.93 2.34
C ARG A 184 -1.48 29.37 2.81
N GLY A 185 -1.67 29.63 4.10
CA GLY A 185 -1.62 30.96 4.69
C GLY A 185 -0.32 31.28 5.46
N SER A 186 0.68 30.42 5.31
CA SER A 186 1.99 30.54 6.02
C SER A 186 3.06 31.10 5.12
#